data_a7f80b5777d356dc263ff7e0926b87d6
#
_entry.id   a7f80b5777d356dc263ff7e0926b87d6
#
_cell.length_a   1.000
_cell.length_b   1.000
_cell.length_c   1.000
_cell.angle_alpha   90.00
_cell.angle_beta   90.00
_cell.angle_gamma   90.00
#
_symmetry.space_group_name_H-M   'P 1'
#
loop_
_entity.id
_entity.type
_entity.pdbx_description
1 polymer ?
#
loop_
_entity_poly.entity_id
_entity_poly.type
_entity_poly.pdbx_seq_one_letter_code
_entity_poly.pdbx_strand_id
1 'polypeptide(L)'
;MVKLIQESSLILNVDNVICAYIDLKEEDNYEGCSKIVIKTIGFNNNVNSFSITNDSKSCKNIIDKIVTALPNQFISCNNDFCIRKDYFSLSYFSEENNIVIADIDGDLFIASKDVKDMKNIKKQLESNDIFNVS
;
A
#
# COMPACT_ATOMS: atom_id res chain seq x y z
N MET A 1 -10.48 14.39 14.31
CA MET A 1 -11.64 13.71 13.67
C MET A 1 -11.18 12.42 13.04
N VAL A 2 -11.85 11.33 13.34
CA VAL A 2 -11.51 10.01 12.82
C VAL A 2 -12.03 9.89 11.38
N LYS A 3 -11.19 9.44 10.46
CA LYS A 3 -11.60 9.14 9.09
C LYS A 3 -11.83 7.65 8.92
N LEU A 4 -13.08 7.26 8.74
CA LEU A 4 -13.46 5.87 8.58
C LEU A 4 -13.82 5.58 7.13
N ILE A 5 -13.40 4.42 6.66
CA ILE A 5 -13.89 3.85 5.39
C ILE A 5 -14.55 2.52 5.69
N GLN A 6 -15.45 2.12 4.81
CA GLN A 6 -16.14 0.84 4.90
C GLN A 6 -16.17 0.16 3.55
N GLU A 7 -15.84 -1.12 3.51
CA GLU A 7 -15.95 -1.97 2.34
C GLU A 7 -16.30 -3.37 2.80
N SER A 8 -17.41 -3.92 2.32
CA SER A 8 -17.95 -5.21 2.78
C SER A 8 -18.12 -5.18 4.30
N SER A 9 -17.53 -6.10 5.04
CA SER A 9 -17.60 -6.14 6.50
C SER A 9 -16.47 -5.36 7.19
N LEU A 10 -15.54 -4.78 6.42
CA LEU A 10 -14.40 -4.06 6.97
C LEU A 10 -14.78 -2.61 7.28
N ILE A 11 -14.46 -2.17 8.49
CA ILE A 11 -14.47 -0.76 8.87
C ILE A 11 -13.06 -0.41 9.30
N LEU A 12 -12.47 0.61 8.69
CA LEU A 12 -11.06 0.94 8.87
C LEU A 12 -10.90 2.41 9.20
N ASN A 13 -10.11 2.70 10.24
CA ASN A 13 -9.68 4.06 10.55
C ASN A 13 -8.44 4.38 9.72
N VAL A 14 -8.63 5.20 8.70
CA VAL A 14 -7.58 5.52 7.73
C VAL A 14 -6.44 6.30 8.37
N ASP A 15 -6.72 7.09 9.41
CA ASP A 15 -5.68 7.86 10.09
C ASP A 15 -4.56 6.96 10.67
N ASN A 16 -4.88 5.71 10.95
CA ASN A 16 -3.92 4.76 11.52
C ASN A 16 -3.20 3.90 10.48
N VAL A 17 -3.54 4.03 9.20
CA VAL A 17 -2.97 3.16 8.16
C VAL A 17 -1.55 3.57 7.85
N ILE A 18 -0.63 2.64 7.93
CA ILE A 18 0.74 2.75 7.43
C ILE A 18 0.77 2.43 5.95
N CYS A 19 0.26 1.26 5.60
CA CYS A 19 0.18 0.80 4.23
C CYS A 19 -0.91 -0.26 4.09
N ALA A 20 -1.31 -0.49 2.85
CA ALA A 20 -2.16 -1.61 2.48
C ALA A 20 -1.69 -2.09 1.11
N TYR A 21 -1.67 -3.40 0.92
CA TYR A 21 -1.26 -3.93 -0.37
C TYR A 21 -1.92 -5.27 -0.65
N ILE A 22 -2.12 -5.54 -1.92
CA ILE A 22 -2.59 -6.83 -2.39
C ILE A 22 -1.39 -7.75 -2.49
N ASP A 23 -1.49 -8.96 -1.96
CA ASP A 23 -0.40 -9.93 -2.03
C ASP A 23 -0.31 -10.49 -3.44
N LEU A 24 0.59 -9.93 -4.24
CA LEU A 24 0.77 -10.31 -5.64
C LEU A 24 1.45 -11.67 -5.79
N LYS A 25 2.01 -12.22 -4.73
CA LYS A 25 2.60 -13.56 -4.75
C LYS A 25 1.53 -14.64 -4.74
N GLU A 26 0.37 -14.34 -4.15
CA GLU A 26 -0.71 -15.31 -3.97
C GLU A 26 -1.95 -15.01 -4.81
N GLU A 27 -1.87 -14.05 -5.75
CA GLU A 27 -3.04 -13.64 -6.51
C GLU A 27 -3.64 -14.74 -7.38
N ASP A 28 -2.87 -15.77 -7.73
CA ASP A 28 -3.33 -16.87 -8.57
C ASP A 28 -3.89 -18.05 -7.78
N ASN A 29 -3.87 -17.99 -6.44
CA ASN A 29 -4.27 -19.13 -5.61
C ASN A 29 -5.78 -19.27 -5.45
N TYR A 30 -6.53 -18.19 -5.65
CA TYR A 30 -7.98 -18.19 -5.48
C TYR A 30 -8.61 -17.43 -6.64
N GLU A 31 -9.40 -18.13 -7.43
CA GLU A 31 -10.04 -17.55 -8.59
C GLU A 31 -10.93 -16.35 -8.19
N GLY A 32 -10.61 -15.18 -8.74
CA GLY A 32 -11.36 -13.96 -8.49
C GLY A 32 -11.18 -13.35 -7.10
N CYS A 33 -10.35 -13.96 -6.25
CA CYS A 33 -10.09 -13.48 -4.89
C CYS A 33 -8.64 -13.08 -4.73
N SER A 34 -8.41 -12.13 -3.82
CA SER A 34 -7.08 -11.66 -3.47
C SER A 34 -6.95 -11.55 -1.95
N LYS A 35 -5.72 -11.60 -1.49
CA LYS A 35 -5.40 -11.32 -0.09
C LYS A 35 -4.90 -9.89 -0.01
N ILE A 36 -5.51 -9.09 0.85
CA ILE A 36 -5.04 -7.74 1.15
C ILE A 36 -4.44 -7.73 2.55
N VAL A 37 -3.26 -7.14 2.66
CA VAL A 37 -2.60 -6.92 3.94
C VAL A 37 -2.72 -5.46 4.30
N ILE A 38 -3.16 -5.16 5.52
CA ILE A 38 -3.32 -3.79 6.02
C ILE A 38 -2.48 -3.66 7.28
N LYS A 39 -1.54 -2.71 7.27
CA LYS A 39 -0.73 -2.39 8.44
C LYS A 39 -1.21 -1.09 9.05
N THR A 40 -1.39 -1.10 10.37
CA THR A 40 -1.82 0.08 11.10
C THR A 40 -0.86 0.36 12.24
N ILE A 41 -0.77 1.63 12.63
CA ILE A 41 -0.04 2.03 13.81
C ILE A 41 -1.05 2.40 14.90
N GLY A 42 -0.91 1.74 16.03
CA GLY A 42 -1.81 1.95 17.15
C GLY A 42 -1.22 2.85 18.22
N PHE A 43 -1.88 2.86 19.36
CA PHE A 43 -1.44 3.57 20.53
C PHE A 43 -0.03 3.09 20.94
N ASN A 44 0.82 4.00 21.40
CA ASN A 44 2.22 3.72 21.77
C ASN A 44 3.09 3.24 20.60
N ASN A 45 2.74 3.60 19.37
CA ASN A 45 3.50 3.23 18.18
C ASN A 45 3.58 1.72 17.90
N ASN A 46 2.63 0.95 18.45
CA ASN A 46 2.55 -0.47 18.14
C ASN A 46 2.04 -0.67 16.72
N VAL A 47 2.76 -1.47 15.96
CA VAL A 47 2.41 -1.78 14.57
C VAL A 47 1.69 -3.12 14.53
N ASN A 48 0.55 -3.16 13.86
CA ASN A 48 -0.23 -4.36 13.68
C ASN A 48 -0.44 -4.63 12.20
N SER A 49 -0.44 -5.89 11.83
CA SER A 49 -0.67 -6.32 10.45
C SER A 49 -1.87 -7.24 10.40
N PHE A 50 -2.78 -6.96 9.49
CA PHE A 50 -4.02 -7.72 9.31
C PHE A 50 -4.09 -8.23 7.88
N SER A 51 -4.54 -9.46 7.71
CA SER A 51 -4.74 -10.05 6.39
C SER A 51 -6.21 -10.40 6.20
N ILE A 52 -6.77 -10.00 5.07
CA ILE A 52 -8.16 -10.26 4.71
C ILE A 52 -8.19 -10.82 3.30
N THR A 53 -8.97 -11.87 3.08
CA THR A 53 -9.21 -12.41 1.75
C THR A 53 -10.59 -11.96 1.29
N ASN A 54 -10.67 -11.39 0.09
CA ASN A 54 -11.92 -10.93 -0.48
C ASN A 54 -11.79 -10.96 -2.01
N ASP A 55 -12.90 -10.70 -2.72
CA ASP A 55 -12.78 -10.60 -4.17
C ASP A 55 -11.82 -9.46 -4.55
N SER A 56 -11.18 -9.62 -5.69
CA SER A 56 -10.11 -8.72 -6.11
C SER A 56 -10.59 -7.28 -6.29
N LYS A 57 -11.83 -7.11 -6.73
CA LYS A 57 -12.42 -5.78 -6.88
C LYS A 57 -12.61 -5.09 -5.54
N SER A 58 -13.09 -5.81 -4.53
CA SER A 58 -13.25 -5.26 -3.17
C SER A 58 -11.91 -4.88 -2.57
N CYS A 59 -10.87 -5.69 -2.79
CA CYS A 59 -9.51 -5.38 -2.31
C CYS A 59 -8.99 -4.08 -2.94
N LYS A 60 -9.16 -3.91 -4.24
CA LYS A 60 -8.76 -2.66 -4.93
C LYS A 60 -9.58 -1.47 -4.45
N ASN A 61 -10.86 -1.66 -4.17
CA ASN A 61 -11.72 -0.60 -3.64
C ASN A 61 -11.28 -0.14 -2.25
N ILE A 62 -10.81 -1.07 -1.41
CA ILE A 62 -10.27 -0.71 -0.09
C ILE A 62 -9.09 0.25 -0.26
N ILE A 63 -8.15 -0.08 -1.13
CA ILE A 63 -6.98 0.76 -1.37
C ILE A 63 -7.39 2.12 -1.94
N ASP A 64 -8.29 2.13 -2.92
CA ASP A 64 -8.79 3.37 -3.50
C ASP A 64 -9.44 4.27 -2.45
N LYS A 65 -10.26 3.70 -1.57
CA LYS A 65 -10.91 4.46 -0.51
C LYS A 65 -9.92 5.04 0.50
N ILE A 66 -8.84 4.29 0.83
CA ILE A 66 -7.79 4.79 1.72
C ILE A 66 -7.14 6.03 1.11
N VAL A 67 -6.71 5.92 -0.14
CA VAL A 67 -6.01 7.00 -0.84
C VAL A 67 -6.91 8.23 -1.00
N THR A 68 -8.18 8.01 -1.32
CA THR A 68 -9.15 9.09 -1.52
C THR A 68 -9.50 9.80 -0.21
N ALA A 69 -9.53 9.07 0.89
CA ALA A 69 -9.88 9.65 2.20
C ALA A 69 -8.83 10.64 2.70
N LEU A 70 -7.55 10.42 2.38
CA LEU A 70 -6.45 11.30 2.77
C LEU A 70 -5.61 11.66 1.54
N PRO A 71 -6.13 12.59 0.69
CA PRO A 71 -5.44 12.93 -0.56
C PRO A 71 -4.00 13.42 -0.32
N ASN A 72 -3.11 13.01 -1.20
CA ASN A 72 -1.69 13.40 -1.20
C ASN A 72 -0.87 12.87 -0.02
N GLN A 73 -1.42 12.01 0.82
CA GLN A 73 -0.67 11.43 1.94
C GLN A 73 -0.11 10.04 1.64
N PHE A 74 -0.57 9.41 0.57
CA PHE A 74 -0.16 8.05 0.21
C PHE A 74 0.48 8.02 -1.17
N ILE A 75 1.41 7.08 -1.33
CA ILE A 75 1.89 6.65 -2.64
C ILE A 75 1.04 5.44 -3.03
N SER A 76 0.55 5.43 -4.26
CA SER A 76 -0.30 4.34 -4.75
C SER A 76 -0.10 4.18 -6.25
N CYS A 77 -0.29 2.95 -6.74
CA CYS A 77 -0.24 2.68 -8.16
C CYS A 77 -1.19 1.52 -8.48
N ASN A 78 -2.10 1.75 -9.44
CA ASN A 78 -3.05 0.74 -9.93
C ASN A 78 -3.97 0.16 -8.86
N ASN A 79 -4.11 0.80 -7.71
CA ASN A 79 -4.86 0.28 -6.57
C ASN A 79 -4.39 -1.09 -6.09
N ASP A 80 -3.15 -1.45 -6.37
CA ASP A 80 -2.53 -2.68 -5.87
C ASP A 80 -1.86 -2.46 -4.52
N PHE A 81 -1.53 -1.23 -4.18
CA PHE A 81 -0.97 -0.88 -2.88
C PHE A 81 -1.17 0.61 -2.59
N CYS A 82 -1.06 0.95 -1.33
CA CYS A 82 -0.81 2.32 -0.90
C CYS A 82 0.11 2.28 0.31
N ILE A 83 0.97 3.27 0.42
CA ILE A 83 1.82 3.46 1.60
C ILE A 83 1.87 4.93 1.94
N ARG A 84 1.70 5.24 3.23
CA ARG A 84 1.80 6.62 3.70
C ARG A 84 3.23 7.11 3.46
N LYS A 85 3.35 8.30 2.87
CA LYS A 85 4.66 8.83 2.48
C LYS A 85 5.65 8.90 3.63
N ASP A 86 5.16 9.19 4.85
CA ASP A 86 5.99 9.27 6.05
C ASP A 86 6.55 7.92 6.49
N TYR A 87 5.96 6.83 6.03
CA TYR A 87 6.37 5.47 6.40
C TYR A 87 7.04 4.70 5.26
N PHE A 88 7.26 5.38 4.14
CA PHE A 88 8.01 4.83 3.02
C PHE A 88 9.51 4.84 3.38
N SER A 89 10.17 3.70 3.27
CA SER A 89 11.59 3.61 3.58
C SER A 89 12.46 3.55 2.32
N LEU A 90 12.16 2.60 1.43
CA LEU A 90 12.91 2.49 0.18
C LEU A 90 12.13 1.69 -0.85
N SER A 91 12.55 1.81 -2.10
CA SER A 91 12.03 1.00 -3.19
C SER A 91 13.16 0.57 -4.11
N TYR A 92 13.07 -0.65 -4.63
CA TYR A 92 14.09 -1.17 -5.52
C TYR A 92 13.48 -2.21 -6.48
N PHE A 93 14.26 -2.55 -7.51
CA PHE A 93 13.89 -3.65 -8.40
C PHE A 93 14.48 -4.95 -7.87
N SER A 94 13.64 -5.98 -7.75
CA SER A 94 14.12 -7.30 -7.39
C SER A 94 14.79 -7.97 -8.59
N GLU A 95 15.46 -9.12 -8.35
CA GLU A 95 16.05 -9.90 -9.43
C GLU A 95 15.03 -10.34 -10.48
N GLU A 96 13.76 -10.47 -10.07
CA GLU A 96 12.67 -10.85 -10.96
C GLU A 96 12.02 -9.63 -11.65
N ASN A 97 12.63 -8.45 -11.51
CA ASN A 97 12.13 -7.19 -12.06
C ASN A 97 10.76 -6.78 -11.50
N ASN A 98 10.51 -7.13 -10.25
CA ASN A 98 9.38 -6.60 -9.51
C ASN A 98 9.80 -5.33 -8.77
N ILE A 99 8.86 -4.41 -8.60
CA ILE A 99 9.08 -3.25 -7.73
C ILE A 99 8.77 -3.68 -6.31
N VAL A 100 9.76 -3.60 -5.44
CA VAL A 100 9.62 -3.93 -4.02
C VAL A 100 9.69 -2.64 -3.22
N ILE A 101 8.81 -2.51 -2.23
CA ILE A 101 8.81 -1.37 -1.29
C ILE A 101 9.02 -1.92 0.11
N ALA A 102 9.87 -1.23 0.87
CA ALA A 102 10.05 -1.47 2.30
C ALA A 102 9.38 -0.35 3.08
N ASP A 103 8.63 -0.71 4.10
CA ASP A 103 8.04 0.27 5.01
C ASP A 103 9.01 0.61 6.14
N ILE A 104 8.60 1.52 7.03
CA ILE A 104 9.45 1.98 8.14
C ILE A 104 9.83 0.86 9.11
N ASP A 105 9.06 -0.21 9.12
CA ASP A 105 9.29 -1.38 9.97
C ASP A 105 10.28 -2.37 9.33
N GLY A 106 10.66 -2.13 8.10
CA GLY A 106 11.57 -2.99 7.35
C GLY A 106 10.87 -4.14 6.62
N ASP A 107 9.56 -4.23 6.69
CA ASP A 107 8.81 -5.25 5.97
C ASP A 107 8.72 -4.91 4.50
N LEU A 108 8.84 -5.93 3.66
CA LEU A 108 8.87 -5.79 2.21
C LEU A 108 7.57 -6.29 1.59
N PHE A 109 7.13 -5.61 0.53
CA PHE A 109 6.06 -6.13 -0.30
C PHE A 109 6.30 -5.80 -1.77
N ILE A 110 5.71 -6.60 -2.65
CA ILE A 110 5.75 -6.34 -4.09
C ILE A 110 4.69 -5.31 -4.42
N ALA A 111 5.13 -4.13 -4.82
CA ALA A 111 4.22 -3.03 -5.19
C ALA A 111 3.69 -3.20 -6.61
N SER A 112 4.50 -3.71 -7.51
CA SER A 112 4.12 -3.92 -8.91
C SER A 112 5.05 -4.94 -9.56
N LYS A 113 4.50 -5.66 -10.51
CA LYS A 113 5.28 -6.55 -11.39
C LYS A 113 5.70 -5.87 -12.69
N ASP A 114 5.32 -4.62 -12.89
CA ASP A 114 5.67 -3.83 -14.06
C ASP A 114 6.66 -2.74 -13.68
N VAL A 115 7.89 -2.87 -14.16
CA VAL A 115 8.98 -1.92 -13.84
C VAL A 115 8.67 -0.49 -14.28
N LYS A 116 7.79 -0.31 -15.26
CA LYS A 116 7.39 1.02 -15.73
C LYS A 116 6.69 1.83 -14.65
N ASP A 117 6.07 1.18 -13.68
CA ASP A 117 5.36 1.86 -12.59
C ASP A 117 6.30 2.61 -11.65
N MET A 118 7.60 2.30 -11.66
CA MET A 118 8.57 3.01 -10.81
C MET A 118 8.59 4.49 -11.11
N LYS A 119 8.41 4.88 -12.37
CA LYS A 119 8.39 6.28 -12.76
C LYS A 119 7.22 7.02 -12.10
N ASN A 120 6.04 6.39 -12.05
CA ASN A 120 4.87 6.95 -11.40
C ASN A 120 5.08 7.08 -9.89
N ILE A 121 5.64 6.04 -9.26
CA ILE A 121 5.94 6.03 -7.82
C ILE A 121 6.92 7.18 -7.49
N LYS A 122 7.99 7.29 -8.27
CA LYS A 122 8.98 8.36 -8.09
C LYS A 122 8.34 9.73 -8.20
N LYS A 123 7.46 9.92 -9.18
CA LYS A 123 6.79 11.20 -9.39
C LYS A 123 5.93 11.60 -8.20
N GLN A 124 5.24 10.66 -7.58
CA GLN A 124 4.44 10.93 -6.39
C GLN A 124 5.32 11.35 -5.21
N LEU A 125 6.50 10.76 -5.09
CA LEU A 125 7.47 11.13 -4.05
C LEU A 125 8.07 12.52 -4.29
N GLU A 126 8.29 12.91 -5.53
CA GLU A 126 8.87 14.21 -5.87
C GLU A 126 8.04 15.40 -5.38
N SER A 127 6.74 15.20 -5.18
CA SER A 127 5.88 16.24 -4.63
C SER A 127 6.22 16.58 -3.17
N ASN A 128 7.14 15.83 -2.53
CA ASN A 128 7.57 15.99 -1.15
C ASN A 128 9.03 16.44 -1.01
N ASP A 129 9.53 17.27 -1.93
CA ASP A 129 10.88 17.82 -1.87
C ASP A 129 11.99 16.76 -1.79
N ILE A 130 11.92 15.80 -2.67
CA ILE A 130 12.94 14.76 -2.73
C ILE A 130 14.21 15.31 -3.38
N PHE A 131 15.34 15.15 -2.70
CA PHE A 131 16.63 15.47 -3.27
C PHE A 131 17.05 14.33 -4.20
N ASN A 132 17.18 14.64 -5.50
CA ASN A 132 17.75 13.69 -6.44
C ASN A 132 19.25 13.66 -6.27
N VAL A 133 19.75 12.58 -5.71
CA VAL A 133 21.18 12.30 -5.67
C VAL A 133 21.50 11.49 -6.91
N SER A 134 22.14 12.13 -7.86
CA SER A 134 22.57 11.44 -9.07
C SER A 134 23.94 10.82 -8.89
#